data_9f2318c29673719fc6e2c1994168a4b5
#
_entry.id   9f2318c29673719fc6e2c1994168a4b5
#
_cell.length_a   1.000
_cell.length_b   1.000
_cell.length_c   1.000
_cell.angle_alpha   90.00
_cell.angle_beta   90.00
_cell.angle_gamma   90.00
#
_symmetry.space_group_name_H-M   'P 1'
#
loop_
_entity.id
_entity.type
_entity.pdbx_description
1 polymer ?
#
loop_
_entity_poly.entity_id
_entity_poly.type
_entity_poly.pdbx_seq_one_letter_code
_entity_poly.pdbx_strand_id
1 'polypeptide(L)'
;MPELYIITGSNGAGKSSLGGYFLPINIREKCVVFDGDKLFIDKQREIWKSGITAIKEAKKIAIAFVNDTFNSLIEEAISKKNDFAYEGHFTNDATWDIPKKFKSNDYNIHLIFLGLTNPKISQTRVGERVKVGGHYVDPKTVKANFYGNLEKLDKYFSIFDTLKIMDTSVSEFLEVCNLENGEVVSSVENYLLPKWFVENLPYISQIISAKSNLKT
;
A
#
# COMPACT_ATOMS: atom_id res chain seq x y z
N MET A 1 16.66 -13.43 -7.76
CA MET A 1 16.37 -13.06 -6.35
C MET A 1 14.86 -13.16 -6.18
N PRO A 2 14.35 -13.51 -5.00
CA PRO A 2 12.92 -13.48 -4.76
C PRO A 2 12.42 -12.02 -4.68
N GLU A 3 11.14 -11.82 -4.96
CA GLU A 3 10.54 -10.52 -5.12
C GLU A 3 9.52 -10.26 -4.01
N LEU A 4 9.56 -9.08 -3.38
CA LEU A 4 8.52 -8.60 -2.49
C LEU A 4 7.76 -7.47 -3.17
N TYR A 5 6.46 -7.63 -3.34
CA TYR A 5 5.56 -6.58 -3.82
C TYR A 5 4.68 -6.03 -2.71
N ILE A 6 4.65 -4.73 -2.57
CA ILE A 6 3.87 -4.03 -1.58
C ILE A 6 2.92 -3.07 -2.27
N ILE A 7 1.63 -3.19 -1.97
CA ILE A 7 0.60 -2.28 -2.46
C ILE A 7 0.16 -1.41 -1.30
N THR A 8 0.34 -0.10 -1.40
CA THR A 8 -0.01 0.85 -0.33
C THR A 8 -0.76 2.07 -0.85
N GLY A 9 -1.20 2.91 0.06
CA GLY A 9 -1.99 4.10 -0.20
C GLY A 9 -3.07 4.28 0.84
N SER A 10 -3.79 5.40 0.79
CA SER A 10 -4.83 5.71 1.76
C SER A 10 -6.03 4.75 1.68
N ASN A 11 -6.92 4.82 2.67
CA ASN A 11 -8.19 4.10 2.59
C ASN A 11 -8.98 4.56 1.36
N GLY A 12 -9.59 3.65 0.62
CA GLY A 12 -10.34 3.97 -0.60
C GLY A 12 -9.48 4.31 -1.83
N ALA A 13 -8.16 4.18 -1.78
CA ALA A 13 -7.29 4.38 -2.93
C ALA A 13 -7.36 3.25 -3.97
N GLY A 14 -8.05 2.16 -3.67
CA GLY A 14 -8.24 1.05 -4.60
C GLY A 14 -7.23 -0.09 -4.46
N LYS A 15 -6.55 -0.22 -3.32
CA LYS A 15 -5.57 -1.28 -3.11
C LYS A 15 -6.13 -2.66 -3.47
N SER A 16 -7.18 -3.09 -2.81
CA SER A 16 -7.77 -4.42 -3.01
C SER A 16 -8.53 -4.60 -4.34
N SER A 17 -8.93 -3.52 -5.00
CA SER A 17 -9.66 -3.59 -6.28
C SER A 17 -8.77 -3.39 -7.50
N LEU A 18 -7.70 -2.62 -7.39
CA LEU A 18 -6.85 -2.19 -8.50
C LEU A 18 -5.39 -2.58 -8.32
N GLY A 19 -4.92 -2.71 -7.08
CA GLY A 19 -3.51 -2.93 -6.80
C GLY A 19 -2.94 -4.13 -7.55
N GLY A 20 -3.70 -5.21 -7.65
CA GLY A 20 -3.30 -6.40 -8.40
C GLY A 20 -3.06 -6.16 -9.91
N TYR A 21 -3.71 -5.16 -10.51
CA TYR A 21 -3.50 -4.85 -11.94
C TYR A 21 -2.11 -4.25 -12.22
N PHE A 22 -1.51 -3.60 -11.22
CA PHE A 22 -0.20 -2.98 -11.35
C PHE A 22 0.95 -3.94 -11.06
N LEU A 23 0.66 -5.16 -10.58
CA LEU A 23 1.65 -6.22 -10.43
C LEU A 23 2.07 -6.79 -11.79
N PRO A 24 3.34 -7.17 -11.96
CA PRO A 24 3.76 -7.95 -13.12
C PRO A 24 2.95 -9.23 -13.27
N ILE A 25 2.69 -9.66 -14.51
CA ILE A 25 1.85 -10.84 -14.82
C ILE A 25 2.37 -12.09 -14.11
N ASN A 26 3.68 -12.32 -14.14
CA ASN A 26 4.31 -13.48 -13.49
C ASN A 26 4.12 -13.50 -11.96
N ILE A 27 4.03 -12.34 -11.31
CA ILE A 27 3.75 -12.23 -9.87
C ILE A 27 2.25 -12.44 -9.62
N ARG A 28 1.40 -11.78 -10.40
CA ARG A 28 -0.07 -11.91 -10.28
C ARG A 28 -0.59 -13.34 -10.46
N GLU A 29 0.07 -14.13 -11.29
CA GLU A 29 -0.29 -15.53 -11.52
C GLU A 29 0.22 -16.48 -10.43
N LYS A 30 1.30 -16.13 -9.73
CA LYS A 30 1.95 -16.98 -8.73
C LYS A 30 1.61 -16.59 -7.29
N CYS A 31 1.41 -15.30 -7.02
CA CYS A 31 1.25 -14.77 -5.67
C CYS A 31 -0.18 -14.34 -5.41
N VAL A 32 -0.77 -14.85 -4.35
CA VAL A 32 -1.98 -14.26 -3.76
C VAL A 32 -1.56 -13.06 -2.92
N VAL A 33 -2.09 -11.88 -3.24
CA VAL A 33 -1.84 -10.68 -2.43
C VAL A 33 -2.50 -10.84 -1.07
N PHE A 34 -1.71 -10.79 0.00
CA PHE A 34 -2.25 -10.81 1.35
C PHE A 34 -2.98 -9.50 1.64
N ASP A 35 -4.28 -9.59 1.95
CA ASP A 35 -5.15 -8.49 2.35
C ASP A 35 -5.62 -8.73 3.80
N GLY A 36 -4.99 -8.04 4.74
CA GLY A 36 -5.29 -8.16 6.16
C GLY A 36 -6.69 -7.64 6.53
N ASP A 37 -7.21 -6.62 5.85
CA ASP A 37 -8.55 -6.07 6.08
C ASP A 37 -9.62 -7.11 5.70
N LYS A 38 -9.45 -7.75 4.54
CA LYS A 38 -10.35 -8.82 4.09
C LYS A 38 -10.31 -10.01 5.04
N LEU A 39 -9.13 -10.48 5.39
CA LEU A 39 -8.96 -11.62 6.32
C LEU A 39 -9.59 -11.32 7.68
N PHE A 40 -9.44 -10.09 8.18
CA PHE A 40 -10.08 -9.64 9.43
C PHE A 40 -11.60 -9.72 9.38
N ILE A 41 -12.23 -9.23 8.31
CA ILE A 41 -13.69 -9.27 8.13
C ILE A 41 -14.18 -10.72 8.06
N ASP A 42 -13.50 -11.55 7.29
CA ASP A 42 -13.88 -12.96 7.11
C ASP A 42 -13.78 -13.72 8.45
N LYS A 43 -12.70 -13.48 9.22
CA LYS A 43 -12.52 -14.07 10.54
C LYS A 43 -13.56 -13.58 11.56
N GLN A 44 -13.91 -12.30 11.55
CA GLN A 44 -14.99 -11.81 12.40
C GLN A 44 -16.34 -12.49 12.10
N ARG A 45 -16.67 -12.67 10.81
CA ARG A 45 -17.90 -13.37 10.40
C ARG A 45 -17.91 -14.83 10.88
N GLU A 46 -16.79 -15.51 10.80
CA GLU A 46 -16.62 -16.88 11.32
C GLU A 46 -16.85 -16.94 12.84
N ILE A 47 -16.22 -16.02 13.59
CA ILE A 47 -16.34 -15.93 15.05
C ILE A 47 -17.80 -15.70 15.47
N TRP A 48 -18.51 -14.81 14.79
CA TRP A 48 -19.94 -14.57 15.08
C TRP A 48 -20.81 -15.80 14.79
N LYS A 49 -20.52 -16.56 13.75
CA LYS A 49 -21.21 -17.82 13.45
C LYS A 49 -20.94 -18.89 14.52
N SER A 50 -19.80 -18.85 15.20
CA SER A 50 -19.47 -19.77 16.31
C SER A 50 -20.15 -19.43 17.65
N GLY A 51 -20.95 -18.35 17.69
CA GLY A 51 -21.72 -17.95 18.87
C GLY A 51 -21.04 -16.94 19.80
N ILE A 52 -19.85 -16.45 19.46
CA ILE A 52 -19.21 -15.35 20.20
C ILE A 52 -19.82 -14.03 19.76
N THR A 53 -20.66 -13.42 20.62
CA THR A 53 -21.38 -12.17 20.34
C THR A 53 -20.70 -10.93 20.92
N ALA A 54 -19.70 -11.09 21.79
CA ALA A 54 -18.95 -9.98 22.37
C ALA A 54 -18.05 -9.32 21.33
N ILE A 55 -18.45 -8.14 20.82
CA ILE A 55 -17.77 -7.41 19.73
C ILE A 55 -16.28 -7.19 20.03
N LYS A 56 -15.93 -6.80 21.26
CA LYS A 56 -14.52 -6.54 21.65
C LYS A 56 -13.68 -7.81 21.60
N GLU A 57 -14.22 -8.93 22.05
CA GLU A 57 -13.54 -10.22 22.04
C GLU A 57 -13.37 -10.75 20.61
N ALA A 58 -14.43 -10.74 19.81
CA ALA A 58 -14.38 -11.12 18.41
C ALA A 58 -13.32 -10.29 17.63
N LYS A 59 -13.27 -8.98 17.90
CA LYS A 59 -12.26 -8.09 17.30
C LYS A 59 -10.84 -8.48 17.73
N LYS A 60 -10.61 -8.75 19.02
CA LYS A 60 -9.29 -9.14 19.54
C LYS A 60 -8.80 -10.45 18.92
N ILE A 61 -9.68 -11.46 18.85
CA ILE A 61 -9.36 -12.77 18.25
C ILE A 61 -9.05 -12.59 16.75
N ALA A 62 -9.86 -11.81 16.02
CA ALA A 62 -9.63 -11.60 14.60
C ALA A 62 -8.32 -10.86 14.32
N ILE A 63 -7.96 -9.84 15.11
CA ILE A 63 -6.68 -9.13 14.99
C ILE A 63 -5.51 -10.08 15.23
N ALA A 64 -5.56 -10.88 16.31
CA ALA A 64 -4.50 -11.84 16.60
C ALA A 64 -4.33 -12.85 15.45
N PHE A 65 -5.43 -13.40 14.95
CA PHE A 65 -5.41 -14.33 13.82
C PHE A 65 -4.78 -13.72 12.55
N VAL A 66 -5.13 -12.47 12.22
CA VAL A 66 -4.53 -11.78 11.06
C VAL A 66 -3.03 -11.58 11.22
N ASN A 67 -2.60 -11.14 12.42
CA ASN A 67 -1.18 -10.92 12.70
C ASN A 67 -0.38 -12.24 12.66
N ASP A 68 -0.89 -13.30 13.27
CA ASP A 68 -0.24 -14.60 13.30
C ASP A 68 -0.15 -15.21 11.88
N THR A 69 -1.23 -15.08 11.10
CA THR A 69 -1.25 -15.52 9.69
C THR A 69 -0.23 -14.75 8.87
N PHE A 70 -0.20 -13.42 9.00
CA PHE A 70 0.74 -12.58 8.26
C PHE A 70 2.19 -12.90 8.61
N ASN A 71 2.51 -13.01 9.91
CA ASN A 71 3.86 -13.38 10.35
C ASN A 71 4.27 -14.77 9.83
N SER A 72 3.38 -15.75 9.90
CA SER A 72 3.65 -17.10 9.37
C SER A 72 3.94 -17.09 7.88
N LEU A 73 3.20 -16.31 7.08
CA LEU A 73 3.42 -16.17 5.65
C LEU A 73 4.75 -15.47 5.34
N ILE A 74 5.14 -14.45 6.11
CA ILE A 74 6.45 -13.80 5.99
C ILE A 74 7.59 -14.80 6.25
N GLU A 75 7.52 -15.55 7.35
CA GLU A 75 8.54 -16.55 7.70
C GLU A 75 8.62 -17.66 6.63
N GLU A 76 7.49 -18.12 6.14
CA GLU A 76 7.43 -19.09 5.05
C GLU A 76 8.05 -18.55 3.76
N ALA A 77 7.70 -17.33 3.35
CA ALA A 77 8.26 -16.71 2.16
C ALA A 77 9.78 -16.59 2.26
N ILE A 78 10.28 -16.07 3.39
CA ILE A 78 11.72 -15.89 3.61
C ILE A 78 12.46 -17.22 3.64
N SER A 79 11.95 -18.22 4.36
CA SER A 79 12.60 -19.54 4.50
C SER A 79 12.68 -20.31 3.19
N LYS A 80 11.64 -20.19 2.35
CA LYS A 80 11.55 -20.87 1.05
C LYS A 80 12.07 -20.04 -0.12
N LYS A 81 12.45 -18.77 0.12
CA LYS A 81 12.81 -17.79 -0.92
C LYS A 81 11.71 -17.63 -1.99
N ASN A 82 10.46 -17.65 -1.56
CA ASN A 82 9.31 -17.45 -2.43
C ASN A 82 9.03 -15.95 -2.62
N ASP A 83 8.50 -15.60 -3.79
CA ASP A 83 7.93 -14.28 -4.02
C ASP A 83 6.75 -14.05 -3.06
N PHE A 84 6.59 -12.81 -2.60
CA PHE A 84 5.52 -12.43 -1.68
C PHE A 84 4.87 -11.12 -2.09
N ALA A 85 3.56 -10.99 -1.88
CA ALA A 85 2.83 -9.75 -2.14
C ALA A 85 1.83 -9.47 -1.02
N TYR A 86 1.73 -8.21 -0.58
CA TYR A 86 0.75 -7.81 0.43
C TYR A 86 0.29 -6.36 0.27
N GLU A 87 -0.91 -6.09 0.81
CA GLU A 87 -1.44 -4.75 0.98
C GLU A 87 -1.17 -4.25 2.40
N GLY A 88 -0.81 -2.97 2.55
CA GLY A 88 -0.57 -2.40 3.85
C GLY A 88 -0.71 -0.89 3.90
N HIS A 89 -0.76 -0.37 5.12
CA HIS A 89 -0.63 1.04 5.44
C HIS A 89 0.74 1.30 6.07
N PHE A 90 1.46 2.29 5.58
CA PHE A 90 2.79 2.65 6.05
C PHE A 90 2.73 4.01 6.79
N THR A 91 1.98 4.06 7.88
CA THR A 91 1.69 5.28 8.62
C THR A 91 2.58 5.52 9.83
N ASN A 92 3.39 4.54 10.21
CA ASN A 92 4.35 4.64 11.32
C ASN A 92 5.66 3.90 10.98
N ASP A 93 6.71 4.18 11.72
CA ASP A 93 8.05 3.65 11.42
C ASP A 93 8.15 2.12 11.58
N ALA A 94 7.36 1.51 12.50
CA ALA A 94 7.38 0.06 12.70
C ALA A 94 6.86 -0.72 11.48
N THR A 95 5.97 -0.13 10.66
CA THR A 95 5.48 -0.79 9.45
C THR A 95 6.57 -0.97 8.39
N TRP A 96 7.68 -0.24 8.50
CA TRP A 96 8.85 -0.32 7.61
C TRP A 96 9.83 -1.42 7.98
N ASP A 97 9.66 -2.08 9.13
CA ASP A 97 10.54 -3.18 9.54
C ASP A 97 10.33 -4.42 8.66
N ILE A 98 9.14 -4.62 8.09
CA ILE A 98 8.84 -5.72 7.17
C ILE A 98 9.65 -5.59 5.86
N PRO A 99 9.56 -4.49 5.09
CA PRO A 99 10.41 -4.30 3.91
C PRO A 99 11.91 -4.45 4.22
N LYS A 100 12.38 -3.89 5.35
CA LYS A 100 13.78 -4.03 5.78
C LYS A 100 14.17 -5.48 6.06
N LYS A 101 13.27 -6.25 6.71
CA LYS A 101 13.47 -7.69 6.96
C LYS A 101 13.62 -8.46 5.65
N PHE A 102 12.78 -8.21 4.67
CA PHE A 102 12.89 -8.83 3.36
C PHE A 102 14.19 -8.41 2.65
N LYS A 103 14.53 -7.11 2.69
CA LYS A 103 15.80 -6.61 2.10
C LYS A 103 17.02 -7.30 2.70
N SER A 104 17.06 -7.48 4.03
CA SER A 104 18.15 -8.18 4.72
C SER A 104 18.18 -9.70 4.43
N ASN A 105 17.18 -10.22 3.77
CA ASN A 105 17.08 -11.60 3.29
C ASN A 105 17.19 -11.71 1.76
N ASP A 106 17.89 -10.77 1.11
CA ASP A 106 18.20 -10.76 -0.32
C ASP A 106 16.96 -10.74 -1.24
N TYR A 107 15.90 -10.00 -0.86
CA TYR A 107 14.75 -9.74 -1.73
C TYR A 107 14.94 -8.43 -2.49
N ASN A 108 14.48 -8.38 -3.73
CA ASN A 108 14.14 -7.13 -4.38
C ASN A 108 12.79 -6.64 -3.84
N ILE A 109 12.70 -5.35 -3.51
CA ILE A 109 11.54 -4.76 -2.86
C ILE A 109 10.86 -3.76 -3.80
N HIS A 110 9.60 -4.01 -4.12
CA HIS A 110 8.81 -3.19 -5.04
C HIS A 110 7.63 -2.57 -4.33
N LEU A 111 7.47 -1.26 -4.46
CA LEU A 111 6.31 -0.56 -3.92
C LEU A 111 5.42 0.01 -5.02
N ILE A 112 4.13 -0.26 -4.93
CA ILE A 112 3.09 0.37 -5.73
C ILE A 112 2.27 1.26 -4.79
N PHE A 113 2.38 2.57 -4.98
CA PHE A 113 1.66 3.56 -4.19
C PHE A 113 0.45 4.11 -4.96
N LEU A 114 -0.74 3.95 -4.37
CA LEU A 114 -1.98 4.48 -4.93
C LEU A 114 -2.35 5.77 -4.21
N GLY A 115 -2.14 6.90 -4.89
CA GLY A 115 -2.42 8.23 -4.40
C GLY A 115 -3.84 8.70 -4.69
N LEU A 116 -4.31 9.64 -3.88
CA LEU A 116 -5.56 10.36 -4.06
C LEU A 116 -5.34 11.86 -3.90
N THR A 117 -6.13 12.66 -4.60
CA THR A 117 -6.02 14.13 -4.58
C THR A 117 -6.19 14.73 -3.18
N ASN A 118 -7.05 14.14 -2.35
CA ASN A 118 -7.29 14.65 -1.00
C ASN A 118 -8.02 13.62 -0.11
N PRO A 119 -8.00 13.81 1.22
CA PRO A 119 -8.63 12.88 2.14
C PRO A 119 -10.18 12.83 2.05
N LYS A 120 -10.85 13.82 1.41
CA LYS A 120 -12.30 13.79 1.22
C LYS A 120 -12.70 12.68 0.25
N ILE A 121 -11.95 12.49 -0.86
CA ILE A 121 -12.17 11.38 -1.80
C ILE A 121 -12.01 10.05 -1.06
N SER A 122 -10.98 9.92 -0.23
CA SER A 122 -10.76 8.75 0.61
C SER A 122 -11.98 8.46 1.50
N GLN A 123 -12.49 9.48 2.22
CA GLN A 123 -13.66 9.35 3.09
C GLN A 123 -14.93 8.98 2.33
N THR A 124 -15.19 9.62 1.18
CA THR A 124 -16.34 9.31 0.32
C THR A 124 -16.32 7.85 -0.12
N ARG A 125 -15.20 7.37 -0.65
CA ARG A 125 -15.06 5.98 -1.11
C ARG A 125 -15.16 4.96 0.02
N VAL A 126 -14.64 5.27 1.22
CA VAL A 126 -14.87 4.45 2.42
C VAL A 126 -16.35 4.41 2.77
N GLY A 127 -17.05 5.55 2.74
CA GLY A 127 -18.49 5.61 3.00
C GLY A 127 -19.31 4.80 2.00
N GLU A 128 -18.99 4.86 0.71
CA GLU A 128 -19.64 4.06 -0.34
C GLU A 128 -19.39 2.56 -0.13
N ARG A 129 -18.16 2.17 0.19
CA ARG A 129 -17.82 0.77 0.49
C ARG A 129 -18.60 0.21 1.68
N VAL A 130 -18.82 1.03 2.71
CA VAL A 130 -19.61 0.62 3.90
C VAL A 130 -21.06 0.31 3.52
N LYS A 131 -21.68 1.08 2.60
CA LYS A 131 -23.05 0.84 2.14
C LYS A 131 -23.25 -0.54 1.50
N VAL A 132 -22.18 -1.12 0.95
CA VAL A 132 -22.18 -2.45 0.34
C VAL A 132 -21.55 -3.53 1.24
N GLY A 133 -21.46 -3.28 2.56
CA GLY A 133 -20.98 -4.26 3.55
C GLY A 133 -19.48 -4.30 3.76
N GLY A 134 -18.74 -3.30 3.30
CA GLY A 134 -17.31 -3.19 3.53
C GLY A 134 -16.94 -2.63 4.91
N HIS A 135 -15.66 -2.70 5.23
CA HIS A 135 -15.13 -2.25 6.52
C HIS A 135 -15.25 -0.73 6.70
N TYR A 136 -15.81 -0.33 7.86
CA TYR A 136 -15.85 1.07 8.27
C TYR A 136 -14.51 1.52 8.87
N VAL A 137 -14.04 2.66 8.44
CA VAL A 137 -12.90 3.37 9.04
C VAL A 137 -13.35 4.79 9.38
N ASP A 138 -13.10 5.22 10.60
CA ASP A 138 -13.53 6.55 11.02
C ASP A 138 -12.78 7.67 10.26
N PRO A 139 -13.41 8.85 10.06
CA PRO A 139 -12.84 9.92 9.26
C PRO A 139 -11.49 10.47 9.77
N LYS A 140 -11.22 10.43 11.09
CA LYS A 140 -9.94 10.87 11.66
C LYS A 140 -8.84 9.88 11.29
N THR A 141 -9.10 8.59 11.39
CA THR A 141 -8.19 7.53 10.97
C THR A 141 -7.94 7.58 9.46
N VAL A 142 -8.97 7.80 8.64
CA VAL A 142 -8.81 7.98 7.18
C VAL A 142 -7.86 9.15 6.87
N LYS A 143 -8.04 10.29 7.54
CA LYS A 143 -7.18 11.46 7.36
C LYS A 143 -5.74 11.20 7.85
N ALA A 144 -5.59 10.55 8.99
CA ALA A 144 -4.27 10.19 9.53
C ALA A 144 -3.53 9.22 8.58
N ASN A 145 -4.22 8.21 8.07
CA ASN A 145 -3.66 7.27 7.11
C ASN A 145 -3.28 7.96 5.79
N PHE A 146 -4.09 8.91 5.33
CA PHE A 146 -3.79 9.67 4.10
C PHE A 146 -2.43 10.37 4.20
N TYR A 147 -2.25 11.22 5.20
CA TYR A 147 -1.00 11.99 5.35
C TYR A 147 0.15 11.13 5.85
N GLY A 148 -0.11 10.19 6.76
CA GLY A 148 0.94 9.32 7.30
C GLY A 148 1.59 8.44 6.23
N ASN A 149 0.80 7.87 5.30
CA ASN A 149 1.37 7.10 4.19
C ASN A 149 2.26 7.97 3.28
N LEU A 150 1.84 9.20 2.98
CA LEU A 150 2.60 10.12 2.12
C LEU A 150 3.91 10.56 2.81
N GLU A 151 3.83 11.02 4.07
CA GLU A 151 5.00 11.42 4.87
C GLU A 151 6.05 10.31 4.92
N LYS A 152 5.61 9.09 5.23
CA LYS A 152 6.53 7.97 5.36
C LYS A 152 7.07 7.50 4.00
N LEU A 153 6.26 7.54 2.95
CA LEU A 153 6.74 7.27 1.60
C LEU A 153 7.88 8.21 1.21
N ASP A 154 7.68 9.52 1.36
CA ASP A 154 8.68 10.52 0.99
C ASP A 154 9.97 10.41 1.82
N LYS A 155 9.86 9.93 3.06
CA LYS A 155 11.01 9.68 3.95
C LYS A 155 11.81 8.42 3.58
N TYR A 156 11.12 7.35 3.14
CA TYR A 156 11.74 6.03 3.04
C TYR A 156 11.77 5.47 1.60
N PHE A 157 11.40 6.24 0.59
CA PHE A 157 11.29 5.74 -0.79
C PHE A 157 12.57 5.08 -1.32
N SER A 158 13.74 5.47 -0.84
CA SER A 158 15.03 4.92 -1.28
C SER A 158 15.31 3.48 -0.85
N ILE A 159 14.46 2.89 0.03
CA ILE A 159 14.60 1.47 0.39
C ILE A 159 14.17 0.53 -0.73
N PHE A 160 13.32 1.01 -1.66
CA PHE A 160 12.73 0.21 -2.71
C PHE A 160 13.64 0.12 -3.93
N ASP A 161 13.74 -1.09 -4.50
CA ASP A 161 14.39 -1.31 -5.79
C ASP A 161 13.54 -0.71 -6.91
N THR A 162 12.21 -0.82 -6.80
CA THR A 162 11.29 -0.04 -7.67
C THR A 162 10.17 0.62 -6.87
N LEU A 163 9.80 1.82 -7.25
CA LEU A 163 8.67 2.56 -6.70
C LEU A 163 7.80 3.09 -7.86
N LYS A 164 6.56 2.61 -7.93
CA LYS A 164 5.56 3.12 -8.86
C LYS A 164 4.51 3.94 -8.11
N ILE A 165 4.29 5.19 -8.52
CA ILE A 165 3.27 6.07 -7.92
C ILE A 165 2.18 6.33 -8.95
N MET A 166 0.94 5.98 -8.57
CA MET A 166 -0.27 6.14 -9.37
C MET A 166 -1.19 7.16 -8.73
N ASP A 167 -1.78 8.07 -9.50
CA ASP A 167 -2.96 8.83 -9.06
C ASP A 167 -4.22 8.06 -9.45
N THR A 168 -4.97 7.64 -8.45
CA THR A 168 -6.23 6.88 -8.61
C THR A 168 -7.45 7.70 -8.22
N SER A 169 -7.34 9.04 -8.24
CA SER A 169 -8.43 9.95 -7.85
C SER A 169 -9.64 9.85 -8.78
N VAL A 170 -9.40 9.60 -10.06
CA VAL A 170 -10.41 9.48 -11.12
C VAL A 170 -10.36 8.07 -11.75
N SER A 171 -11.31 7.78 -12.64
CA SER A 171 -11.40 6.47 -13.31
C SER A 171 -10.25 6.18 -14.29
N GLU A 172 -9.69 7.21 -14.89
CA GLU A 172 -8.48 7.11 -15.70
C GLU A 172 -7.27 7.31 -14.77
N PHE A 173 -6.58 6.21 -14.48
CA PHE A 173 -5.44 6.24 -13.56
C PHE A 173 -4.22 6.86 -14.25
N LEU A 174 -3.55 7.75 -13.54
CA LEU A 174 -2.33 8.37 -14.02
C LEU A 174 -1.12 7.73 -13.35
N GLU A 175 -0.19 7.17 -14.12
CA GLU A 175 1.14 6.86 -13.63
C GLU A 175 1.90 8.18 -13.47
N VAL A 176 2.11 8.62 -12.23
CA VAL A 176 2.77 9.89 -11.91
C VAL A 176 4.26 9.78 -12.11
N CYS A 177 4.87 8.72 -11.55
CA CYS A 177 6.28 8.42 -11.75
C CYS A 177 6.60 6.97 -11.43
N ASN A 178 7.73 6.52 -12.00
CA ASN A 178 8.37 5.26 -11.68
C ASN A 178 9.84 5.52 -11.37
N LEU A 179 10.31 5.01 -10.22
CA LEU A 179 11.70 5.09 -9.78
C LEU A 179 12.30 3.69 -9.72
N GLU A 180 13.58 3.57 -10.05
CA GLU A 180 14.40 2.38 -9.83
C GLU A 180 15.64 2.77 -9.03
N ASN A 181 15.88 2.09 -7.92
CA ASN A 181 17.00 2.38 -7.00
C ASN A 181 17.10 3.86 -6.58
N GLY A 182 15.94 4.52 -6.41
CA GLY A 182 15.85 5.93 -6.06
C GLY A 182 16.00 6.91 -7.23
N GLU A 183 16.29 6.43 -8.44
CA GLU A 183 16.40 7.26 -9.64
C GLU A 183 15.11 7.24 -10.47
N VAL A 184 14.71 8.38 -11.01
CA VAL A 184 13.51 8.49 -11.85
C VAL A 184 13.74 7.78 -13.19
N VAL A 185 12.97 6.73 -13.49
CA VAL A 185 12.94 6.07 -14.80
C VAL A 185 11.98 6.81 -15.73
N SER A 186 10.75 7.01 -15.27
CA SER A 186 9.71 7.74 -15.97
C SER A 186 8.92 8.64 -15.03
N SER A 187 8.40 9.74 -15.55
CA SER A 187 7.46 10.61 -14.85
C SER A 187 6.61 11.39 -15.85
N VAL A 188 5.46 11.87 -15.42
CA VAL A 188 4.77 12.95 -16.11
C VAL A 188 5.67 14.20 -16.12
N GLU A 189 5.41 15.13 -17.02
CA GLU A 189 6.14 16.40 -17.06
C GLU A 189 5.86 17.23 -15.79
N ASN A 190 6.82 18.06 -15.36
CA ASN A 190 6.75 18.79 -14.10
C ASN A 190 5.46 19.58 -13.91
N TYR A 191 4.95 20.21 -14.99
CA TYR A 191 3.72 21.02 -14.95
C TYR A 191 2.44 20.15 -14.87
N LEU A 192 2.54 18.84 -15.12
CA LEU A 192 1.44 17.88 -15.00
C LEU A 192 1.46 17.12 -13.67
N LEU A 193 2.47 17.32 -12.82
CA LEU A 193 2.52 16.67 -11.51
C LEU A 193 1.28 17.05 -10.68
N PRO A 194 0.55 16.06 -10.14
CA PRO A 194 -0.62 16.35 -9.32
C PRO A 194 -0.25 17.21 -8.11
N LYS A 195 -1.10 18.16 -7.76
CA LYS A 195 -0.87 19.07 -6.63
C LYS A 195 -0.60 18.32 -5.33
N TRP A 196 -1.39 17.25 -5.05
CA TRP A 196 -1.21 16.43 -3.85
C TRP A 196 0.18 15.78 -3.79
N PHE A 197 0.73 15.42 -4.96
CA PHE A 197 2.05 14.81 -5.06
C PHE A 197 3.14 15.83 -4.69
N VAL A 198 3.11 16.99 -5.30
CA VAL A 198 4.09 18.07 -5.06
C VAL A 198 4.06 18.56 -3.60
N GLU A 199 2.85 18.70 -3.02
CA GLU A 199 2.67 19.20 -1.65
C GLU A 199 3.09 18.20 -0.57
N ASN A 200 2.97 16.89 -0.83
CA ASN A 200 3.17 15.89 0.21
C ASN A 200 4.36 14.95 -0.03
N LEU A 201 5.00 15.02 -1.20
CA LEU A 201 6.19 14.22 -1.55
C LEU A 201 7.32 15.14 -2.04
N PRO A 202 7.78 16.10 -1.21
CA PRO A 202 8.74 17.11 -1.63
C PRO A 202 10.09 16.52 -2.06
N TYR A 203 10.61 15.48 -1.42
CA TYR A 203 11.89 14.86 -1.82
C TYR A 203 11.78 14.17 -3.16
N ILE A 204 10.73 13.38 -3.39
CA ILE A 204 10.50 12.72 -4.68
C ILE A 204 10.26 13.75 -5.79
N SER A 205 9.49 14.81 -5.51
CA SER A 205 9.27 15.93 -6.45
C SER A 205 10.56 16.63 -6.85
N GLN A 206 11.47 16.84 -5.91
CA GLN A 206 12.79 17.46 -6.21
C GLN A 206 13.63 16.60 -7.15
N ILE A 207 13.64 15.26 -6.96
CA ILE A 207 14.38 14.34 -7.83
C ILE A 207 13.83 14.39 -9.25
N ILE A 208 12.50 14.40 -9.42
CA ILE A 208 11.86 14.52 -10.74
C ILE A 208 12.24 15.84 -11.41
N SER A 209 12.15 16.95 -10.67
CA SER A 209 12.47 18.28 -11.18
C SER A 209 13.94 18.41 -11.59
N ALA A 210 14.86 17.86 -10.81
CA ALA A 210 16.28 17.86 -11.13
C ALA A 210 16.57 17.10 -12.44
N LYS A 211 15.93 15.93 -12.64
CA LYS A 211 16.10 15.16 -13.88
C LYS A 211 15.57 15.89 -15.12
N SER A 212 14.46 16.61 -15.00
CA SER A 212 13.89 17.39 -16.11
C SER A 212 14.83 18.50 -16.57
N ASN A 213 15.52 19.17 -15.63
CA ASN A 213 16.48 20.24 -15.94
C ASN A 213 17.76 19.75 -16.61
N LEU A 214 18.08 18.46 -16.52
CA LEU A 214 19.26 17.86 -17.20
C LEU A 214 18.97 17.47 -18.66
N LYS A 215 17.69 17.49 -19.08
CA LYS A 215 17.26 17.14 -20.44
C LYS A 215 17.03 18.37 -21.34
N THR A 216 17.09 19.56 -20.76
CA THR A 216 17.03 20.86 -21.47
C THR A 216 18.41 21.43 -21.65
#